data_082a22447be0088b7d6a7e4830a820d8
#
_entry.id   082a22447be0088b7d6a7e4830a820d8
#
_cell.length_a   1.000
_cell.length_b   1.000
_cell.length_c   1.000
_cell.angle_alpha   90.00
_cell.angle_beta   90.00
_cell.angle_gamma   90.00
#
_symmetry.space_group_name_H-M   'P 1'
#
loop_
_entity.id
_entity.type
_entity.pdbx_description
1 polymer ?
#
loop_
_entity_poly.entity_id
_entity_poly.type
_entity_poly.pdbx_seq_one_letter_code
_entity_poly.pdbx_strand_id
1 'polypeptide(L)'
;MVRRVLLGRRDDVRRRSRWTGPPPLLLVATVLGLAVAPFVADDSSAPVPQAVVVSAAQTPRTVEPRIVRTPTLAKQGGQVGHRIAPVRLAPIDVGVATMNMFRKLSPSEAAADARRLTSHPGVDVVGWQEADPFRKVLHRLPGWTSKTFGADQGAAELAVSWRTSEFRLVSARLHKVALGLSWREGRYPFDNRYVAVVRLKHRATGRVLTVLNTHLPQKIEDLGDPGRWLSTINAIRARAQLDRLADIWHTVPGRWVVGTGDFNFGARADARGRPVGGPMRTLRHRAESTYQLLGTGIGPTHPPTARNIDYVWLERTGLRDRLIQLRAQRVLSGYHSDHRPLLARLRLS
;
A
#
# COMPACT_ATOMS: atom_id res chain seq x y z
N MET A 1 -23.22 -44.78 56.89
CA MET A 1 -22.10 -45.73 56.80
C MET A 1 -20.84 -44.97 56.45
N VAL A 2 -19.92 -44.93 57.39
CA VAL A 2 -18.69 -44.16 57.46
C VAL A 2 -17.59 -44.85 56.64
N ARG A 3 -16.79 -44.14 55.90
CA ARG A 3 -15.35 -44.45 55.77
C ARG A 3 -14.55 -43.21 55.35
N ARG A 4 -13.78 -42.75 56.32
CA ARG A 4 -12.55 -41.94 56.20
C ARG A 4 -11.42 -42.78 55.60
N VAL A 5 -10.50 -42.19 54.82
CA VAL A 5 -9.08 -42.56 54.81
C VAL A 5 -8.37 -41.36 54.12
N LEU A 6 -7.66 -40.54 54.83
CA LEU A 6 -6.24 -40.44 55.18
C LEU A 6 -5.36 -39.70 54.19
N LEU A 7 -4.85 -38.60 54.69
CA LEU A 7 -3.71 -37.76 54.32
C LEU A 7 -2.46 -38.54 53.86
N GLY A 8 -1.81 -37.97 52.82
CA GLY A 8 -0.43 -38.26 52.48
C GLY A 8 0.29 -36.95 52.07
N ARG A 9 0.97 -36.36 53.05
CA ARG A 9 2.00 -35.33 52.82
C ARG A 9 3.15 -36.00 52.10
N ARG A 10 3.71 -35.34 51.06
CA ARG A 10 5.10 -35.55 50.65
C ARG A 10 5.76 -34.24 50.31
N ASP A 11 6.82 -34.07 50.94
CA ASP A 11 7.84 -33.08 51.12
C ASP A 11 8.41 -32.48 49.83
N ASP A 12 8.62 -31.25 49.95
CA ASP A 12 9.53 -30.24 49.44
C ASP A 12 10.94 -30.77 49.10
N VAL A 13 11.37 -30.66 47.86
CA VAL A 13 12.80 -30.63 47.50
C VAL A 13 13.05 -29.46 46.55
N ARG A 14 13.37 -28.32 47.14
CA ARG A 14 13.97 -27.19 46.44
C ARG A 14 15.34 -27.60 45.91
N ARG A 15 15.48 -27.79 44.59
CA ARG A 15 16.80 -27.74 43.91
C ARG A 15 17.03 -26.34 43.37
N ARG A 16 17.85 -25.59 44.10
CA ARG A 16 18.50 -24.37 43.59
C ARG A 16 19.62 -24.79 42.64
N SER A 17 19.44 -24.60 41.31
CA SER A 17 20.53 -24.63 40.36
C SER A 17 21.25 -23.29 40.40
N ARG A 18 22.49 -23.30 40.88
CA ARG A 18 23.43 -22.18 40.78
C ARG A 18 23.89 -22.09 39.32
N TRP A 19 23.53 -21.04 38.66
CA TRP A 19 24.11 -20.66 37.39
C TRP A 19 25.45 -19.96 37.63
N THR A 20 26.56 -20.61 37.26
CA THR A 20 27.90 -20.00 37.15
C THR A 20 28.08 -19.55 35.74
N GLY A 21 27.82 -18.26 35.44
CA GLY A 21 28.16 -17.64 34.18
C GLY A 21 29.64 -17.24 34.15
N PRO A 22 30.28 -17.19 32.97
CA PRO A 22 31.68 -16.74 32.86
C PRO A 22 31.83 -15.26 33.15
N PRO A 23 33.03 -14.82 33.59
CA PRO A 23 33.28 -13.43 33.95
C PRO A 23 33.29 -12.50 32.72
N PRO A 24 32.99 -11.20 32.88
CA PRO A 24 32.99 -10.26 31.77
C PRO A 24 34.44 -9.98 31.33
N LEU A 25 34.68 -10.14 30.02
CA LEU A 25 35.90 -9.71 29.36
C LEU A 25 35.94 -8.18 29.36
N LEU A 26 36.95 -7.63 30.04
CA LEU A 26 37.27 -6.21 30.01
C LEU A 26 37.90 -5.87 28.65
N LEU A 27 37.15 -5.18 27.78
CA LEU A 27 37.70 -4.67 26.53
C LEU A 27 38.35 -3.33 26.79
N VAL A 28 39.70 -3.32 26.76
CA VAL A 28 40.51 -2.10 26.80
C VAL A 28 40.40 -1.43 25.43
N ALA A 29 39.71 -0.29 25.35
CA ALA A 29 39.67 0.53 24.17
C ALA A 29 40.94 1.36 24.06
N THR A 30 41.79 1.04 23.10
CA THR A 30 42.94 1.87 22.70
C THR A 30 42.43 3.01 21.84
N VAL A 31 42.49 4.22 22.34
CA VAL A 31 42.19 5.46 21.60
C VAL A 31 43.36 5.77 20.69
N LEU A 32 43.25 5.51 19.40
CA LEU A 32 44.14 6.06 18.37
C LEU A 32 43.61 7.45 17.99
N GLY A 33 44.38 8.47 18.36
CA GLY A 33 44.18 9.85 17.94
C GLY A 33 44.43 9.99 16.44
N LEU A 34 43.43 10.32 15.68
CA LEU A 34 43.57 10.78 14.29
C LEU A 34 43.60 12.31 14.29
N ALA A 35 44.78 12.83 13.87
CA ALA A 35 45.00 14.26 13.64
C ALA A 35 44.08 14.77 12.52
N VAL A 36 43.32 15.82 12.83
CA VAL A 36 42.53 16.57 11.87
C VAL A 36 43.44 17.59 11.18
N ALA A 37 43.71 17.40 9.90
CA ALA A 37 44.30 18.43 9.06
C ALA A 37 43.24 19.44 8.63
N PRO A 38 43.55 20.75 8.61
CA PRO A 38 42.61 21.76 8.16
C PRO A 38 42.46 21.68 6.63
N PHE A 39 41.25 21.55 6.18
CA PHE A 39 40.88 21.63 4.76
C PHE A 39 40.86 23.11 4.37
N VAL A 40 41.75 23.51 3.49
CA VAL A 40 41.77 24.83 2.85
C VAL A 40 40.63 24.83 1.82
N ALA A 41 39.69 25.75 1.97
CA ALA A 41 38.67 25.99 0.99
C ALA A 41 39.31 26.64 -0.25
N ASP A 42 39.21 25.96 -1.37
CA ASP A 42 39.56 26.50 -2.69
C ASP A 42 38.34 27.18 -3.26
N ASP A 43 38.41 28.50 -3.38
CA ASP A 43 37.38 29.42 -3.83
C ASP A 43 37.48 29.54 -5.36
N SER A 44 36.91 28.59 -6.09
CA SER A 44 36.76 28.69 -7.56
C SER A 44 35.31 28.94 -7.93
N SER A 45 34.95 30.22 -7.92
CA SER A 45 33.68 30.72 -8.46
C SER A 45 33.65 30.57 -9.99
N ALA A 46 32.94 29.61 -10.50
CA ALA A 46 32.58 29.52 -11.90
C ALA A 46 31.46 30.51 -12.24
N PRO A 47 31.52 31.22 -13.37
CA PRO A 47 30.49 32.21 -13.71
C PRO A 47 29.17 31.58 -14.12
N VAL A 48 28.10 32.10 -13.57
CA VAL A 48 26.72 31.79 -13.92
C VAL A 48 26.44 32.29 -15.33
N PRO A 49 25.91 31.47 -16.27
CA PRO A 49 25.51 31.96 -17.57
C PRO A 49 24.28 32.87 -17.47
N GLN A 50 24.41 34.11 -17.92
CA GLN A 50 23.32 35.07 -18.05
C GLN A 50 22.32 34.59 -19.10
N ALA A 51 21.04 34.53 -18.70
CA ALA A 51 19.95 34.28 -19.62
C ALA A 51 19.79 35.44 -20.62
N VAL A 52 19.91 35.13 -21.88
CA VAL A 52 19.61 36.05 -22.98
C VAL A 52 18.10 36.21 -23.08
N VAL A 53 17.62 37.40 -22.71
CA VAL A 53 16.24 37.82 -22.94
C VAL A 53 16.11 38.22 -24.41
N VAL A 54 15.52 37.37 -25.24
CA VAL A 54 15.10 37.74 -26.60
C VAL A 54 13.71 38.36 -26.49
N SER A 55 13.66 39.68 -26.56
CA SER A 55 12.45 40.45 -26.73
C SER A 55 12.08 40.44 -28.23
N ALA A 56 10.99 39.75 -28.56
CA ALA A 56 10.35 39.90 -29.88
C ALA A 56 8.91 40.38 -29.63
N ALA A 57 8.75 41.71 -29.68
CA ALA A 57 7.45 42.33 -29.79
C ALA A 57 6.94 42.10 -31.23
N GLN A 58 5.96 41.24 -31.40
CA GLN A 58 5.15 41.21 -32.63
C GLN A 58 3.74 41.67 -32.28
N THR A 59 3.41 42.82 -32.82
CA THR A 59 2.07 43.41 -32.85
C THR A 59 1.09 42.49 -33.58
N PRO A 60 -0.08 42.17 -33.01
CA PRO A 60 -1.09 41.41 -33.74
C PRO A 60 -1.76 42.30 -34.80
N ARG A 61 -1.67 41.89 -36.04
CA ARG A 61 -2.50 42.44 -37.12
C ARG A 61 -3.94 42.06 -36.88
N THR A 62 -4.78 43.07 -36.67
CA THR A 62 -6.24 42.95 -36.62
C THR A 62 -6.74 42.51 -38.01
N VAL A 63 -7.25 41.31 -38.11
CA VAL A 63 -7.96 40.81 -39.29
C VAL A 63 -9.45 41.06 -39.03
N GLU A 64 -10.03 41.95 -39.82
CA GLU A 64 -11.48 42.18 -39.81
C GLU A 64 -12.24 40.91 -40.21
N PRO A 65 -13.32 40.53 -39.53
CA PRO A 65 -14.11 39.37 -39.88
C PRO A 65 -14.94 39.66 -41.13
N ARG A 66 -14.61 38.99 -42.24
CA ARG A 66 -15.42 38.95 -43.45
C ARG A 66 -16.71 38.20 -43.15
N ILE A 67 -17.84 38.94 -43.10
CA ILE A 67 -19.18 38.37 -42.94
C ILE A 67 -19.53 37.55 -44.19
N VAL A 68 -19.42 36.23 -44.07
CA VAL A 68 -19.95 35.30 -45.07
C VAL A 68 -21.44 35.07 -44.72
N ARG A 69 -22.32 35.61 -45.58
CA ARG A 69 -23.75 35.31 -45.47
C ARG A 69 -23.98 33.82 -45.79
N THR A 70 -24.35 33.07 -44.79
CA THR A 70 -24.79 31.68 -44.93
C THR A 70 -26.17 31.65 -45.57
N PRO A 71 -26.43 30.82 -46.60
CA PRO A 71 -27.76 30.67 -47.17
C PRO A 71 -28.67 30.00 -46.14
N THR A 72 -29.85 30.55 -45.97
CA THR A 72 -30.93 30.00 -45.14
C THR A 72 -31.37 28.66 -45.68
N LEU A 73 -30.97 27.56 -45.07
CA LEU A 73 -31.48 26.25 -45.37
C LEU A 73 -32.89 26.08 -44.76
N ALA A 74 -33.82 25.78 -45.65
CA ALA A 74 -35.21 25.50 -45.30
C ALA A 74 -35.32 24.43 -44.23
N LYS A 75 -36.22 24.65 -43.25
CA LYS A 75 -36.63 23.67 -42.26
C LYS A 75 -37.13 22.40 -42.92
N GLN A 76 -36.29 21.36 -43.00
CA GLN A 76 -36.74 20.00 -43.27
C GLN A 76 -37.01 19.28 -41.94
N GLY A 77 -38.09 18.57 -41.96
CA GLY A 77 -38.81 17.92 -40.88
C GLY A 77 -38.03 17.18 -39.79
N GLY A 78 -38.66 17.12 -38.66
CA GLY A 78 -38.15 16.57 -37.43
C GLY A 78 -37.51 15.19 -37.54
N GLN A 79 -36.18 15.18 -37.40
CA GLN A 79 -35.50 13.97 -36.97
C GLN A 79 -35.83 13.75 -35.51
N VAL A 80 -36.64 12.76 -35.23
CA VAL A 80 -36.81 12.15 -33.90
C VAL A 80 -35.43 11.59 -33.55
N GLY A 81 -34.63 12.39 -32.85
CA GLY A 81 -33.36 11.93 -32.31
C GLY A 81 -33.65 10.79 -31.35
N HIS A 82 -33.42 9.57 -31.79
CA HIS A 82 -33.34 8.44 -30.90
C HIS A 82 -32.26 8.70 -29.90
N ARG A 83 -32.63 9.20 -28.71
CA ARG A 83 -31.73 9.19 -27.56
C ARG A 83 -31.44 7.71 -27.28
N ILE A 84 -30.30 7.21 -27.78
CA ILE A 84 -29.78 5.92 -27.39
C ILE A 84 -29.58 6.00 -25.87
N ALA A 85 -30.45 5.30 -25.14
CA ALA A 85 -30.30 5.20 -23.69
C ALA A 85 -28.88 4.71 -23.38
N PRO A 86 -28.17 5.31 -22.43
CA PRO A 86 -26.82 4.88 -22.10
C PRO A 86 -26.88 3.39 -21.74
N VAL A 87 -26.10 2.58 -22.47
CA VAL A 87 -25.96 1.15 -22.19
C VAL A 87 -25.43 1.00 -20.78
N ARG A 88 -26.27 0.60 -19.83
CA ARG A 88 -25.85 0.26 -18.47
C ARG A 88 -25.12 -1.09 -18.56
N LEU A 89 -23.80 -1.04 -18.53
CA LEU A 89 -23.01 -2.25 -18.45
C LEU A 89 -23.33 -3.00 -17.14
N ALA A 90 -23.49 -4.33 -17.23
CA ALA A 90 -23.77 -5.16 -16.07
C ALA A 90 -22.68 -4.98 -14.97
N PRO A 91 -23.07 -5.00 -13.70
CA PRO A 91 -22.11 -5.03 -12.60
C PRO A 91 -21.22 -6.27 -12.67
N ILE A 92 -19.99 -6.15 -12.18
CA ILE A 92 -19.03 -7.26 -12.09
C ILE A 92 -18.63 -7.48 -10.63
N ASP A 93 -18.37 -8.73 -10.28
CA ASP A 93 -17.80 -9.10 -8.98
C ASP A 93 -16.28 -9.23 -9.12
N VAL A 94 -15.53 -8.58 -8.24
CA VAL A 94 -14.06 -8.56 -8.25
C VAL A 94 -13.55 -8.81 -6.84
N GLY A 95 -12.59 -9.74 -6.71
CA GLY A 95 -11.85 -9.97 -5.49
C GLY A 95 -10.52 -9.24 -5.49
N VAL A 96 -10.32 -8.36 -4.52
CA VAL A 96 -9.06 -7.63 -4.30
C VAL A 96 -8.42 -8.11 -3.01
N ALA A 97 -7.19 -8.56 -3.09
CA ALA A 97 -6.42 -8.99 -1.91
C ALA A 97 -5.17 -8.11 -1.71
N THR A 98 -4.71 -8.03 -0.47
CA THR A 98 -3.38 -7.53 -0.10
C THR A 98 -2.63 -8.62 0.64
N MET A 99 -1.31 -8.72 0.40
CA MET A 99 -0.45 -9.68 1.09
C MET A 99 1.00 -9.17 1.16
N ASN A 100 1.51 -9.03 2.37
CA ASN A 100 2.95 -8.96 2.61
C ASN A 100 3.53 -10.37 2.48
N MET A 101 4.53 -10.55 1.60
CA MET A 101 5.10 -11.87 1.27
C MET A 101 6.12 -12.35 2.28
N PHE A 102 6.52 -11.51 3.24
CA PHE A 102 7.59 -11.80 4.20
C PHE A 102 8.90 -12.18 3.51
N ARG A 103 9.75 -11.23 3.25
CA ARG A 103 11.00 -11.39 2.46
C ARG A 103 12.00 -12.43 2.97
N LYS A 104 11.76 -12.99 4.19
CA LYS A 104 12.60 -14.05 4.77
C LYS A 104 12.15 -15.47 4.38
N LEU A 105 11.05 -15.63 3.67
CA LEU A 105 10.64 -16.92 3.16
C LEU A 105 11.66 -17.46 2.16
N SER A 106 11.74 -18.78 2.06
CA SER A 106 12.39 -19.41 0.92
C SER A 106 11.61 -19.15 -0.38
N PRO A 107 12.25 -19.17 -1.55
CA PRO A 107 11.55 -19.03 -2.83
C PRO A 107 10.44 -20.06 -3.04
N SER A 108 10.58 -21.28 -2.48
CA SER A 108 9.57 -22.35 -2.56
C SER A 108 8.33 -22.04 -1.72
N GLU A 109 8.50 -21.56 -0.49
CA GLU A 109 7.40 -21.14 0.38
C GLU A 109 6.66 -19.94 -0.21
N ALA A 110 7.38 -18.92 -0.66
CA ALA A 110 6.80 -17.77 -1.32
C ALA A 110 6.02 -18.16 -2.59
N ALA A 111 6.53 -19.14 -3.35
CA ALA A 111 5.84 -19.67 -4.53
C ALA A 111 4.58 -20.47 -4.15
N ALA A 112 4.61 -21.22 -3.06
CA ALA A 112 3.46 -21.95 -2.54
C ALA A 112 2.36 -20.96 -2.11
N ASP A 113 2.73 -19.93 -1.34
CA ASP A 113 1.82 -18.90 -0.87
C ASP A 113 1.21 -18.11 -2.03
N ALA A 114 2.03 -17.66 -2.99
CA ALA A 114 1.55 -16.92 -4.14
C ALA A 114 0.59 -17.76 -5.01
N ARG A 115 0.91 -19.03 -5.27
CA ARG A 115 0.00 -19.94 -5.98
C ARG A 115 -1.29 -20.19 -5.20
N ARG A 116 -1.20 -20.42 -3.89
CA ARG A 116 -2.39 -20.62 -3.04
C ARG A 116 -3.34 -19.43 -3.13
N LEU A 117 -2.81 -18.21 -3.02
CA LEU A 117 -3.63 -17.00 -3.10
C LEU A 117 -4.24 -16.80 -4.49
N THR A 118 -3.46 -16.98 -5.55
CA THR A 118 -3.93 -16.78 -6.92
C THR A 118 -4.83 -17.90 -7.43
N SER A 119 -4.81 -19.09 -6.83
CA SER A 119 -5.74 -20.17 -7.10
C SER A 119 -7.07 -20.00 -6.37
N HIS A 120 -7.17 -19.11 -5.40
CA HIS A 120 -8.43 -18.87 -4.69
C HIS A 120 -9.47 -18.27 -5.65
N PRO A 121 -10.66 -18.90 -5.82
CA PRO A 121 -11.65 -18.52 -6.84
C PRO A 121 -12.23 -17.11 -6.64
N GLY A 122 -12.06 -16.57 -5.44
CA GLY A 122 -12.53 -15.24 -5.10
C GLY A 122 -11.50 -14.13 -5.25
N VAL A 123 -10.31 -14.40 -5.80
CA VAL A 123 -9.21 -13.42 -5.95
C VAL A 123 -8.96 -13.15 -7.43
N ASP A 124 -8.99 -11.87 -7.79
CA ASP A 124 -8.78 -11.41 -9.17
C ASP A 124 -7.63 -10.40 -9.28
N VAL A 125 -7.34 -9.67 -8.19
CA VAL A 125 -6.25 -8.68 -8.11
C VAL A 125 -5.56 -8.80 -6.76
N VAL A 126 -4.23 -8.74 -6.73
CA VAL A 126 -3.42 -8.79 -5.51
C VAL A 126 -2.41 -7.66 -5.49
N GLY A 127 -2.39 -6.87 -4.40
CA GLY A 127 -1.29 -5.99 -4.06
C GLY A 127 -0.32 -6.70 -3.13
N TRP A 128 0.96 -6.77 -3.54
CA TRP A 128 2.02 -7.45 -2.80
C TRP A 128 2.96 -6.46 -2.15
N GLN A 129 3.42 -6.76 -0.94
CA GLN A 129 4.48 -6.06 -0.24
C GLN A 129 5.62 -7.05 0.05
N GLU A 130 6.84 -6.57 0.26
CA GLU A 130 8.06 -7.36 0.41
C GLU A 130 8.30 -8.36 -0.76
N ALA A 131 7.88 -7.96 -1.96
CA ALA A 131 7.94 -8.81 -3.16
C ALA A 131 9.32 -8.80 -3.85
N ASP A 132 10.27 -8.00 -3.39
CA ASP A 132 11.59 -7.82 -4.01
C ASP A 132 12.37 -9.13 -4.22
N PRO A 133 12.43 -10.09 -3.28
CA PRO A 133 13.13 -11.36 -3.51
C PRO A 133 12.35 -12.31 -4.42
N PHE A 134 11.03 -12.10 -4.55
CA PHE A 134 10.10 -13.06 -5.16
C PHE A 134 9.55 -12.62 -6.53
N ARG A 135 10.13 -11.60 -7.15
CA ARG A 135 9.68 -11.08 -8.45
C ARG A 135 9.57 -12.17 -9.52
N LYS A 136 10.56 -13.08 -9.58
CA LYS A 136 10.54 -14.22 -10.51
C LYS A 136 9.38 -15.19 -10.24
N VAL A 137 8.99 -15.36 -8.96
CA VAL A 137 7.83 -16.18 -8.57
C VAL A 137 6.56 -15.55 -9.13
N LEU A 138 6.36 -14.25 -8.91
CA LEU A 138 5.16 -13.53 -9.34
C LEU A 138 5.01 -13.53 -10.88
N HIS A 139 6.10 -13.43 -11.64
CA HIS A 139 6.07 -13.48 -13.09
C HIS A 139 5.76 -14.87 -13.67
N ARG A 140 5.82 -15.94 -12.85
CA ARG A 140 5.56 -17.33 -13.26
C ARG A 140 4.22 -17.88 -12.77
N LEU A 141 3.33 -17.02 -12.26
CA LEU A 141 2.00 -17.43 -11.79
C LEU A 141 1.08 -17.78 -12.97
N PRO A 142 0.60 -19.04 -13.05
CA PRO A 142 -0.26 -19.46 -14.16
C PRO A 142 -1.57 -18.69 -14.20
N GLY A 143 -1.93 -18.16 -15.39
CA GLY A 143 -3.18 -17.40 -15.59
C GLY A 143 -3.16 -15.99 -14.99
N TRP A 144 -2.00 -15.51 -14.52
CA TRP A 144 -1.83 -14.20 -13.93
C TRP A 144 -0.74 -13.39 -14.65
N THR A 145 -0.92 -12.08 -14.64
CA THR A 145 0.09 -11.12 -15.05
C THR A 145 0.48 -10.28 -13.84
N SER A 146 1.78 -10.01 -13.69
CA SER A 146 2.31 -9.23 -12.58
C SER A 146 3.08 -8.02 -13.07
N LYS A 147 2.84 -6.86 -12.47
CA LYS A 147 3.68 -5.67 -12.60
C LYS A 147 4.55 -5.54 -11.36
N THR A 148 5.84 -5.68 -11.54
CA THR A 148 6.88 -5.39 -10.55
C THR A 148 7.59 -4.08 -10.91
N PHE A 149 8.25 -3.48 -9.93
CA PHE A 149 8.98 -2.23 -10.11
C PHE A 149 10.45 -2.44 -9.77
N GLY A 150 11.35 -1.59 -10.23
CA GLY A 150 12.79 -1.85 -10.12
C GLY A 150 13.65 -0.61 -10.08
N ALA A 151 13.11 0.56 -9.65
CA ALA A 151 13.90 1.79 -9.56
C ALA A 151 14.97 1.71 -8.44
N ASP A 152 14.59 1.14 -7.28
CA ASP A 152 15.46 0.81 -6.15
C ASP A 152 14.80 -0.32 -5.33
N GLN A 153 15.41 -0.73 -4.22
CA GLN A 153 14.90 -1.82 -3.40
C GLN A 153 13.52 -1.49 -2.82
N GLY A 154 13.29 -0.26 -2.36
CA GLY A 154 11.99 0.17 -1.86
C GLY A 154 10.89 0.17 -2.94
N ALA A 155 11.26 0.42 -4.20
CA ALA A 155 10.35 0.26 -5.35
C ALA A 155 10.10 -1.22 -5.65
N ALA A 156 11.16 -2.05 -5.56
CA ALA A 156 11.11 -3.47 -5.88
C ALA A 156 10.25 -4.29 -4.92
N GLU A 157 10.05 -3.81 -3.68
CA GLU A 157 9.20 -4.49 -2.69
C GLU A 157 7.72 -4.47 -3.04
N LEU A 158 7.28 -3.61 -3.96
CA LEU A 158 5.88 -3.51 -4.38
C LEU A 158 5.64 -4.23 -5.70
N ALA A 159 4.53 -4.97 -5.75
CA ALA A 159 4.03 -5.54 -6.99
C ALA A 159 2.50 -5.55 -6.99
N VAL A 160 1.91 -5.62 -8.18
CA VAL A 160 0.47 -5.86 -8.37
C VAL A 160 0.31 -6.96 -9.39
N SER A 161 -0.49 -7.98 -9.05
CA SER A 161 -0.86 -9.07 -9.94
C SER A 161 -2.35 -9.07 -10.20
N TRP A 162 -2.75 -9.53 -11.39
CA TRP A 162 -4.15 -9.63 -11.78
C TRP A 162 -4.40 -10.87 -12.64
N ARG A 163 -5.62 -11.39 -12.56
CA ARG A 163 -6.07 -12.50 -13.41
C ARG A 163 -6.11 -12.05 -14.87
N THR A 164 -5.34 -12.72 -15.72
CA THR A 164 -5.15 -12.30 -17.14
C THR A 164 -6.43 -12.44 -17.97
N SER A 165 -7.32 -13.40 -17.62
CA SER A 165 -8.64 -13.54 -18.24
C SER A 165 -9.55 -12.34 -17.99
N GLU A 166 -9.44 -11.71 -16.81
CA GLU A 166 -10.34 -10.64 -16.39
C GLU A 166 -9.82 -9.25 -16.74
N PHE A 167 -8.52 -9.04 -16.62
CA PHE A 167 -7.92 -7.71 -16.74
C PHE A 167 -6.75 -7.66 -17.71
N ARG A 168 -6.53 -6.47 -18.28
CA ARG A 168 -5.29 -6.11 -18.98
C ARG A 168 -4.74 -4.79 -18.47
N LEU A 169 -3.42 -4.66 -18.50
CA LEU A 169 -2.74 -3.43 -18.07
C LEU A 169 -3.08 -2.26 -19.01
N VAL A 170 -3.39 -1.12 -18.41
CA VAL A 170 -3.51 0.19 -19.10
C VAL A 170 -2.26 1.00 -18.86
N SER A 171 -1.88 1.16 -17.58
CA SER A 171 -0.68 1.89 -17.19
C SER A 171 -0.22 1.48 -15.80
N ALA A 172 1.07 1.65 -15.52
CA ALA A 172 1.63 1.51 -14.20
C ALA A 172 2.60 2.65 -13.93
N ARG A 173 2.45 3.30 -12.78
CA ARG A 173 3.31 4.40 -12.33
C ARG A 173 3.76 4.11 -10.91
N LEU A 174 4.92 4.64 -10.56
CA LEU A 174 5.48 4.55 -9.22
C LEU A 174 5.77 5.97 -8.72
N HIS A 175 5.26 6.30 -7.56
CA HIS A 175 5.45 7.61 -6.94
C HIS A 175 6.29 7.44 -5.68
N LYS A 176 7.46 8.09 -5.63
CA LYS A 176 8.25 8.19 -4.39
C LYS A 176 7.51 9.11 -3.42
N VAL A 177 7.23 8.62 -2.22
CA VAL A 177 6.40 9.33 -1.23
C VAL A 177 7.12 9.62 0.08
N ALA A 178 8.18 8.85 0.40
CA ALA A 178 9.07 9.17 1.51
C ALA A 178 10.49 8.68 1.23
N LEU A 179 11.47 9.36 1.84
CA LEU A 179 12.87 8.91 1.85
C LEU A 179 13.02 7.72 2.79
N GLY A 180 13.94 6.85 2.46
CA GLY A 180 14.38 5.76 3.31
C GLY A 180 15.04 6.25 4.61
N LEU A 181 15.37 5.34 5.48
CA LEU A 181 16.08 5.56 6.74
C LEU A 181 17.28 4.62 6.78
N SER A 182 18.47 5.17 6.95
CA SER A 182 19.69 4.39 7.14
C SER A 182 19.88 3.98 8.61
N TRP A 183 20.79 3.02 8.87
CA TRP A 183 21.18 2.63 10.23
C TRP A 183 21.81 3.78 11.04
N ARG A 184 22.39 4.77 10.35
CA ARG A 184 22.96 5.97 11.00
C ARG A 184 21.89 6.93 11.50
N GLU A 185 20.72 6.92 10.86
CA GLU A 185 19.59 7.80 11.20
C GLU A 185 18.62 7.16 12.21
N GLY A 186 18.59 5.84 12.31
CA GLY A 186 17.66 5.18 13.22
C GLY A 186 17.82 3.66 13.31
N ARG A 187 17.24 3.10 14.38
CA ARG A 187 17.38 1.68 14.74
C ARG A 187 16.70 0.71 13.75
N TYR A 188 15.67 1.17 13.04
CA TYR A 188 14.88 0.33 12.15
C TYR A 188 14.91 0.92 10.73
N PRO A 189 16.00 0.67 9.97
CA PRO A 189 16.16 1.22 8.64
C PRO A 189 15.15 0.63 7.66
N PHE A 190 14.86 1.39 6.61
CA PHE A 190 14.04 0.98 5.50
C PHE A 190 14.41 1.80 4.26
N ASP A 191 14.14 1.25 3.08
CA ASP A 191 14.38 1.92 1.81
C ASP A 191 13.36 3.02 1.52
N ASN A 192 13.58 3.80 0.46
CA ASN A 192 12.59 4.76 -0.01
C ASN A 192 11.21 4.13 -0.11
N ARG A 193 10.19 4.90 0.24
CA ARG A 193 8.81 4.44 0.20
C ARG A 193 8.07 4.97 -1.02
N TYR A 194 7.23 4.11 -1.56
CA TYR A 194 6.52 4.35 -2.80
C TYR A 194 5.04 4.02 -2.70
N VAL A 195 4.28 4.61 -3.62
CA VAL A 195 2.94 4.18 -3.99
C VAL A 195 2.98 3.71 -5.43
N ALA A 196 2.65 2.45 -5.65
CA ALA A 196 2.46 1.90 -6.99
C ALA A 196 1.00 2.15 -7.42
N VAL A 197 0.79 2.80 -8.55
CA VAL A 197 -0.51 3.05 -9.17
C VAL A 197 -0.62 2.22 -10.43
N VAL A 198 -1.47 1.18 -10.41
CA VAL A 198 -1.67 0.26 -11.54
C VAL A 198 -3.11 0.37 -12.03
N ARG A 199 -3.28 0.70 -13.31
CA ARG A 199 -4.59 0.81 -13.95
C ARG A 199 -4.85 -0.41 -14.83
N LEU A 200 -5.95 -1.08 -14.57
CA LEU A 200 -6.33 -2.35 -15.16
C LEU A 200 -7.67 -2.18 -15.88
N LYS A 201 -7.72 -2.50 -17.17
CA LYS A 201 -8.98 -2.50 -17.94
C LYS A 201 -9.63 -3.87 -17.83
N HIS A 202 -10.84 -3.93 -17.29
CA HIS A 202 -11.64 -5.14 -17.28
C HIS A 202 -12.03 -5.52 -18.72
N ARG A 203 -11.78 -6.76 -19.11
CA ARG A 203 -11.87 -7.19 -20.51
C ARG A 203 -13.30 -7.16 -21.05
N ALA A 204 -14.26 -7.66 -20.28
CA ALA A 204 -15.64 -7.74 -20.73
C ALA A 204 -16.35 -6.37 -20.76
N THR A 205 -16.10 -5.49 -19.76
CA THR A 205 -16.83 -4.21 -19.66
C THR A 205 -16.08 -3.01 -20.19
N GLY A 206 -14.77 -3.14 -20.44
CA GLY A 206 -13.91 -2.03 -20.84
C GLY A 206 -13.64 -0.98 -19.76
N ARG A 207 -14.23 -1.09 -18.56
CA ARG A 207 -14.03 -0.17 -17.44
C ARG A 207 -12.64 -0.34 -16.83
N VAL A 208 -12.16 0.69 -16.14
CA VAL A 208 -10.81 0.71 -15.57
C VAL A 208 -10.87 0.69 -14.05
N LEU A 209 -10.28 -0.34 -13.45
CA LEU A 209 -9.96 -0.43 -12.04
C LEU A 209 -8.56 0.16 -11.81
N THR A 210 -8.44 1.10 -10.88
CA THR A 210 -7.15 1.64 -10.44
C THR A 210 -6.80 1.05 -9.08
N VAL A 211 -5.61 0.47 -8.98
CA VAL A 211 -5.08 -0.14 -7.74
C VAL A 211 -3.90 0.70 -7.26
N LEU A 212 -3.99 1.20 -6.04
CA LEU A 212 -2.88 1.81 -5.33
C LEU A 212 -2.31 0.77 -4.36
N ASN A 213 -1.00 0.53 -4.40
CA ASN A 213 -0.35 -0.40 -3.48
C ASN A 213 0.81 0.29 -2.79
N THR A 214 0.93 0.12 -1.47
CA THR A 214 1.98 0.76 -0.67
C THR A 214 2.37 -0.10 0.53
N HIS A 215 3.52 0.22 1.15
CA HIS A 215 3.99 -0.42 2.38
C HIS A 215 4.55 0.66 3.30
N LEU A 216 3.97 0.85 4.48
CA LEU A 216 4.46 1.80 5.47
C LEU A 216 5.64 1.21 6.25
N PRO A 217 6.57 2.05 6.75
CA PRO A 217 7.65 1.59 7.61
C PRO A 217 7.14 0.85 8.84
N GLN A 218 7.91 -0.13 9.31
CA GLN A 218 7.65 -0.78 10.58
C GLN A 218 7.94 0.12 11.79
N LYS A 219 7.49 -0.27 12.99
CA LYS A 219 7.74 0.43 14.27
C LYS A 219 7.26 1.87 14.26
N ILE A 220 6.05 2.07 13.79
CA ILE A 220 5.40 3.38 13.72
C ILE A 220 4.28 3.55 14.76
N GLU A 221 3.71 2.45 15.25
CA GLU A 221 2.65 2.43 16.25
C GLU A 221 3.19 1.93 17.60
N ASP A 222 2.72 2.54 18.68
CA ASP A 222 3.02 2.11 20.04
C ASP A 222 2.19 0.88 20.39
N LEU A 223 2.86 -0.26 20.57
CA LEU A 223 2.19 -1.51 20.93
C LEU A 223 1.68 -1.52 22.38
N GLY A 224 2.26 -0.68 23.26
CA GLY A 224 1.80 -0.49 24.64
C GLY A 224 0.56 0.40 24.74
N ASP A 225 0.36 1.27 23.72
CA ASP A 225 -0.82 2.14 23.59
C ASP A 225 -1.33 2.12 22.12
N PRO A 226 -2.02 1.06 21.70
CA PRO A 226 -2.44 0.87 20.31
C PRO A 226 -3.28 2.03 19.78
N GLY A 227 -2.98 2.49 18.56
CA GLY A 227 -3.57 3.66 17.92
C GLY A 227 -2.78 4.94 18.14
N ARG A 228 -1.70 4.89 18.92
CA ARG A 228 -0.77 6.01 19.11
C ARG A 228 0.44 5.86 18.20
N TRP A 229 0.79 6.94 17.52
CA TRP A 229 2.04 7.02 16.78
C TRP A 229 3.24 7.09 17.73
N LEU A 230 4.29 6.36 17.39
CA LEU A 230 5.58 6.55 18.07
C LEU A 230 6.21 7.90 17.67
N SER A 231 7.03 8.46 18.57
CA SER A 231 7.84 9.66 18.30
C SER A 231 9.16 9.26 17.63
N THR A 232 9.09 8.52 16.51
CA THR A 232 10.27 8.02 15.78
C THR A 232 10.30 8.60 14.37
N ILE A 233 11.47 8.60 13.75
CA ILE A 233 11.61 9.02 12.34
C ILE A 233 10.76 8.12 11.43
N ASN A 234 10.65 6.83 11.73
CA ASN A 234 9.77 5.91 11.01
C ASN A 234 8.32 6.41 11.01
N ALA A 235 7.80 6.80 12.18
CA ALA A 235 6.44 7.29 12.31
C ALA A 235 6.23 8.64 11.60
N ILE A 236 7.21 9.55 11.68
CA ILE A 236 7.18 10.83 10.97
C ILE A 236 7.10 10.59 9.45
N ARG A 237 7.98 9.73 8.91
CA ARG A 237 8.01 9.41 7.48
C ARG A 237 6.77 8.63 7.03
N ALA A 238 6.22 7.75 7.87
CA ALA A 238 4.97 7.05 7.58
C ALA A 238 3.77 8.01 7.47
N ARG A 239 3.70 9.02 8.34
CA ARG A 239 2.65 10.06 8.26
C ARG A 239 2.79 10.88 6.98
N ALA A 240 3.99 11.34 6.65
CA ALA A 240 4.25 12.03 5.39
C ALA A 240 3.91 11.15 4.15
N GLN A 241 4.18 9.85 4.22
CA GLN A 241 3.79 8.89 3.18
C GLN A 241 2.27 8.79 3.04
N LEU A 242 1.52 8.77 4.15
CA LEU A 242 0.06 8.74 4.14
C LEU A 242 -0.53 10.02 3.54
N ASP A 243 0.00 11.19 3.88
CA ASP A 243 -0.43 12.46 3.29
C ASP A 243 -0.21 12.45 1.77
N ARG A 244 0.96 11.98 1.31
CA ARG A 244 1.24 11.83 -0.12
C ARG A 244 0.36 10.78 -0.80
N LEU A 245 0.03 9.68 -0.11
CA LEU A 245 -0.94 8.71 -0.61
C LEU A 245 -2.32 9.35 -0.81
N ALA A 246 -2.79 10.19 0.12
CA ALA A 246 -4.04 10.91 0.00
C ALA A 246 -4.02 11.89 -1.19
N ASP A 247 -2.90 12.59 -1.45
CA ASP A 247 -2.72 13.46 -2.60
C ASP A 247 -2.76 12.69 -3.92
N ILE A 248 -2.01 11.56 -4.00
CA ILE A 248 -2.01 10.70 -5.18
C ILE A 248 -3.43 10.16 -5.43
N TRP A 249 -4.12 9.72 -4.38
CA TRP A 249 -5.49 9.22 -4.49
C TRP A 249 -6.44 10.26 -5.10
N HIS A 250 -6.25 11.53 -4.74
CA HIS A 250 -7.04 12.63 -5.29
C HIS A 250 -6.84 12.83 -6.80
N THR A 251 -5.66 12.53 -7.31
CA THR A 251 -5.28 12.78 -8.71
C THR A 251 -5.51 11.60 -9.63
N VAL A 252 -5.70 10.38 -9.11
CA VAL A 252 -5.93 9.21 -9.96
C VAL A 252 -7.32 9.27 -10.62
N PRO A 253 -7.39 9.02 -11.94
CA PRO A 253 -8.65 9.09 -12.65
C PRO A 253 -9.51 7.85 -12.43
N GLY A 254 -10.81 8.04 -12.50
CA GLY A 254 -11.79 6.95 -12.40
C GLY A 254 -12.49 6.89 -11.05
N ARG A 255 -13.47 6.01 -10.96
CA ARG A 255 -14.27 5.83 -9.74
C ARG A 255 -14.13 4.41 -9.15
N TRP A 256 -13.60 3.48 -9.92
CA TRP A 256 -13.18 2.18 -9.42
C TRP A 256 -11.73 2.30 -8.96
N VAL A 257 -11.54 2.84 -7.77
CA VAL A 257 -10.21 3.00 -7.16
C VAL A 257 -10.18 2.22 -5.87
N VAL A 258 -9.17 1.37 -5.72
CA VAL A 258 -8.92 0.57 -4.52
C VAL A 258 -7.48 0.76 -4.06
N GLY A 259 -7.25 0.68 -2.76
CA GLY A 259 -5.92 0.68 -2.16
C GLY A 259 -5.64 -0.65 -1.48
N THR A 260 -4.40 -1.08 -1.52
CA THR A 260 -3.89 -2.27 -0.84
C THR A 260 -2.59 -1.93 -0.14
N GLY A 261 -2.26 -2.63 0.95
CA GLY A 261 -0.95 -2.44 1.57
C GLY A 261 -0.85 -2.99 2.98
N ASP A 262 0.40 -3.19 3.41
CA ASP A 262 0.75 -3.31 4.82
C ASP A 262 0.97 -1.89 5.37
N PHE A 263 0.09 -1.47 6.26
CA PHE A 263 0.13 -0.14 6.86
C PHE A 263 0.89 -0.11 8.20
N ASN A 264 1.35 -1.26 8.70
CA ASN A 264 2.07 -1.38 9.95
C ASN A 264 1.39 -0.68 11.14
N PHE A 265 0.10 -0.36 11.02
CA PHE A 265 -0.74 0.33 11.98
C PHE A 265 -2.03 -0.47 12.24
N GLY A 266 -2.41 -0.66 13.50
CA GLY A 266 -3.50 -1.56 13.88
C GLY A 266 -4.88 -1.03 13.55
N ALA A 267 -5.61 -1.66 12.64
CA ALA A 267 -6.93 -1.24 12.18
C ALA A 267 -7.96 -1.16 13.32
N ARG A 268 -7.91 -2.08 14.29
CA ARG A 268 -8.84 -2.06 15.44
C ARG A 268 -8.66 -0.83 16.32
N ALA A 269 -7.42 -0.40 16.51
CA ALA A 269 -7.11 0.78 17.30
C ALA A 269 -7.38 2.07 16.50
N ASP A 270 -7.05 2.06 15.19
CA ASP A 270 -7.31 3.16 14.27
C ASP A 270 -8.82 3.46 14.15
N ALA A 271 -9.66 2.43 14.05
CA ALA A 271 -11.12 2.56 13.98
C ALA A 271 -11.74 3.19 15.25
N ARG A 272 -11.11 3.02 16.42
CA ARG A 272 -11.58 3.67 17.66
C ARG A 272 -11.32 5.17 17.70
N GLY A 273 -10.44 5.65 16.83
CA GLY A 273 -10.06 7.05 16.73
C GLY A 273 -9.20 7.55 17.89
N ARG A 274 -8.26 8.40 17.57
CA ARG A 274 -7.43 9.15 18.52
C ARG A 274 -7.36 10.60 18.03
N PRO A 275 -7.01 11.59 18.89
CA PRO A 275 -6.85 12.99 18.46
C PRO A 275 -5.88 13.14 17.27
N VAL A 276 -4.78 12.39 17.28
CA VAL A 276 -3.86 12.25 16.14
C VAL A 276 -4.17 10.92 15.49
N GLY A 277 -5.24 10.81 14.72
CA GLY A 277 -5.66 9.54 14.14
C GLY A 277 -4.64 8.90 13.22
N GLY A 278 -4.82 7.60 12.96
CA GLY A 278 -4.01 6.79 12.06
C GLY A 278 -4.39 6.92 10.59
N PRO A 279 -4.13 5.88 9.79
CA PRO A 279 -4.44 5.83 8.36
C PRO A 279 -5.89 6.18 8.01
N MET A 280 -6.86 5.69 8.80
CA MET A 280 -8.29 5.94 8.56
C MET A 280 -8.64 7.42 8.64
N ARG A 281 -8.03 8.16 9.58
CA ARG A 281 -8.24 9.60 9.69
C ARG A 281 -7.59 10.37 8.54
N THR A 282 -6.39 10.00 8.15
CA THR A 282 -5.66 10.67 7.05
C THR A 282 -6.39 10.48 5.72
N LEU A 283 -6.86 9.26 5.45
CA LEU A 283 -7.53 8.94 4.19
C LEU A 283 -9.05 9.24 4.18
N ARG A 284 -9.64 9.73 5.28
CA ARG A 284 -11.10 9.87 5.47
C ARG A 284 -11.85 10.64 4.37
N HIS A 285 -11.16 11.53 3.65
CA HIS A 285 -11.77 12.30 2.56
C HIS A 285 -11.60 11.64 1.19
N ARG A 286 -10.84 10.54 1.11
CA ARG A 286 -10.50 9.83 -0.14
C ARG A 286 -11.03 8.42 -0.17
N ALA A 287 -10.87 7.68 0.92
CA ALA A 287 -11.20 6.27 0.96
C ALA A 287 -11.72 5.84 2.33
N GLU A 288 -12.42 4.73 2.34
CA GLU A 288 -12.81 3.99 3.54
C GLU A 288 -12.20 2.58 3.47
N SER A 289 -11.64 2.13 4.60
CA SER A 289 -11.12 0.77 4.69
C SER A 289 -12.26 -0.23 4.82
N THR A 290 -12.02 -1.47 4.41
CA THR A 290 -12.98 -2.56 4.61
C THR A 290 -13.30 -2.77 6.09
N TYR A 291 -12.38 -2.42 6.98
CA TYR A 291 -12.58 -2.47 8.44
C TYR A 291 -13.57 -1.43 8.95
N GLN A 292 -13.63 -0.24 8.33
CA GLN A 292 -14.63 0.78 8.68
C GLN A 292 -16.03 0.35 8.21
N LEU A 293 -16.10 -0.36 7.10
CA LEU A 293 -17.37 -0.78 6.48
C LEU A 293 -17.95 -2.07 7.09
N LEU A 294 -17.11 -3.05 7.44
CA LEU A 294 -17.53 -4.37 7.94
C LEU A 294 -16.96 -4.75 9.31
N GLY A 295 -16.19 -3.84 9.92
CA GLY A 295 -15.59 -4.07 11.24
C GLY A 295 -14.29 -4.88 11.21
N THR A 296 -13.65 -4.98 12.39
CA THR A 296 -12.37 -5.67 12.60
C THR A 296 -12.54 -7.05 13.23
N GLY A 297 -13.76 -7.59 13.28
CA GLY A 297 -14.09 -8.88 13.90
C GLY A 297 -13.62 -10.12 13.14
N ILE A 298 -12.77 -9.96 12.15
CA ILE A 298 -12.08 -11.04 11.42
C ILE A 298 -10.72 -11.32 12.05
N GLY A 299 -10.14 -12.49 11.82
CA GLY A 299 -8.85 -12.86 12.37
C GLY A 299 -7.73 -11.85 12.03
N PRO A 300 -6.58 -11.90 12.74
CA PRO A 300 -5.47 -10.99 12.49
C PRO A 300 -4.83 -11.23 11.14
N THR A 301 -4.44 -10.15 10.45
CA THR A 301 -3.62 -10.26 9.23
C THR A 301 -2.15 -10.47 9.55
N HIS A 302 -1.70 -10.08 10.75
CA HIS A 302 -0.36 -10.37 11.26
C HIS A 302 -0.46 -11.14 12.59
N PRO A 303 -0.55 -12.49 12.54
CA PRO A 303 -0.72 -13.35 13.70
C PRO A 303 0.32 -13.16 14.81
N PRO A 304 1.63 -12.94 14.51
CA PRO A 304 2.63 -12.80 15.56
C PRO A 304 2.34 -11.65 16.54
N THR A 305 1.62 -10.62 16.12
CA THR A 305 1.21 -9.50 16.99
C THR A 305 -0.29 -9.44 17.22
N ALA A 306 -1.04 -10.42 16.75
CA ALA A 306 -2.51 -10.48 16.80
C ALA A 306 -3.21 -9.20 16.25
N ARG A 307 -2.60 -8.53 15.22
CA ARG A 307 -3.07 -7.26 14.68
C ARG A 307 -3.57 -7.39 13.25
N ASN A 308 -4.49 -6.52 12.88
CA ASN A 308 -4.90 -6.27 11.50
C ASN A 308 -4.14 -5.03 11.02
N ILE A 309 -3.05 -5.23 10.29
CA ILE A 309 -2.17 -4.16 9.80
C ILE A 309 -2.13 -4.07 8.27
N ASP A 310 -2.71 -5.06 7.59
CA ASP A 310 -2.89 -5.06 6.14
C ASP A 310 -4.27 -4.54 5.81
N TYR A 311 -4.38 -3.62 4.86
CA TYR A 311 -5.62 -2.92 4.55
C TYR A 311 -6.02 -3.08 3.09
N VAL A 312 -7.34 -3.14 2.87
CA VAL A 312 -7.96 -2.85 1.59
C VAL A 312 -8.82 -1.59 1.75
N TRP A 313 -8.62 -0.63 0.87
CA TRP A 313 -9.29 0.66 0.84
C TRP A 313 -10.15 0.79 -0.40
N LEU A 314 -11.29 1.47 -0.27
CA LEU A 314 -12.25 1.69 -1.34
C LEU A 314 -12.49 3.19 -1.51
N GLU A 315 -12.49 3.66 -2.75
CA GLU A 315 -12.76 5.06 -3.10
C GLU A 315 -14.09 5.53 -2.52
N ARG A 316 -14.05 6.61 -1.75
CA ARG A 316 -15.22 7.12 -1.04
C ARG A 316 -16.34 7.61 -1.99
N THR A 317 -15.96 8.27 -3.09
CA THR A 317 -16.93 8.69 -4.11
C THR A 317 -17.58 7.49 -4.78
N GLY A 318 -16.78 6.46 -5.10
CA GLY A 318 -17.27 5.20 -5.66
C GLY A 318 -18.25 4.48 -4.72
N LEU A 319 -17.98 4.47 -3.42
CA LEU A 319 -18.88 3.92 -2.40
C LEU A 319 -20.19 4.72 -2.31
N ARG A 320 -20.10 6.05 -2.17
CA ARG A 320 -21.24 6.95 -2.07
C ARG A 320 -22.17 6.83 -3.29
N ASP A 321 -21.59 6.79 -4.48
CA ASP A 321 -22.32 6.71 -5.74
C ASP A 321 -22.72 5.25 -6.10
N ARG A 322 -22.49 4.29 -5.20
CA ARG A 322 -22.77 2.85 -5.34
C ARG A 322 -22.09 2.19 -6.54
N LEU A 323 -21.01 2.80 -7.03
CA LEU A 323 -20.17 2.24 -8.09
C LEU A 323 -19.22 1.16 -7.56
N ILE A 324 -18.91 1.22 -6.27
CA ILE A 324 -18.18 0.20 -5.51
C ILE A 324 -19.06 -0.22 -4.34
N GLN A 325 -19.28 -1.51 -4.18
CA GLN A 325 -19.98 -2.08 -3.03
C GLN A 325 -19.11 -3.19 -2.43
N LEU A 326 -18.80 -3.08 -1.14
CA LEU A 326 -18.13 -4.15 -0.41
C LEU A 326 -19.14 -5.23 -0.04
N ARG A 327 -18.92 -6.47 -0.49
CA ARG A 327 -19.78 -7.62 -0.23
C ARG A 327 -19.31 -8.48 0.91
N ALA A 328 -18.00 -8.64 1.04
CA ALA A 328 -17.37 -9.41 2.11
C ALA A 328 -15.91 -9.00 2.29
N GLN A 329 -15.39 -9.26 3.48
CA GLN A 329 -13.95 -9.27 3.75
C GLN A 329 -13.58 -10.55 4.51
N ARG A 330 -12.40 -11.08 4.25
CA ARG A 330 -11.89 -12.29 4.92
C ARG A 330 -10.37 -12.23 5.06
N VAL A 331 -9.86 -12.71 6.19
CA VAL A 331 -8.45 -13.07 6.36
C VAL A 331 -8.29 -14.53 5.98
N LEU A 332 -7.42 -14.82 5.02
CA LEU A 332 -7.18 -16.18 4.54
C LEU A 332 -6.05 -16.82 5.36
N SER A 333 -6.17 -18.10 5.71
CA SER A 333 -5.19 -18.82 6.53
C SER A 333 -4.42 -19.88 5.73
N GLY A 334 -3.36 -20.42 6.34
CA GLY A 334 -2.56 -21.51 5.77
C GLY A 334 -1.46 -21.01 4.83
N TYR A 335 -0.87 -19.85 5.13
CA TYR A 335 0.28 -19.27 4.44
C TYR A 335 1.53 -19.37 5.31
N HIS A 336 2.70 -19.43 4.67
CA HIS A 336 4.02 -19.47 5.33
C HIS A 336 4.46 -18.07 5.79
N SER A 337 3.98 -17.03 5.10
CA SER A 337 4.21 -15.64 5.52
C SER A 337 3.71 -15.41 6.95
N ASP A 338 4.42 -14.59 7.71
CA ASP A 338 3.94 -14.07 9.00
C ASP A 338 2.73 -13.12 8.85
N HIS A 339 2.40 -12.75 7.62
CA HIS A 339 1.14 -12.11 7.25
C HIS A 339 0.15 -13.08 6.62
N ARG A 340 -1.12 -12.81 6.83
CA ARG A 340 -2.26 -13.50 6.19
C ARG A 340 -2.93 -12.55 5.21
N PRO A 341 -3.23 -12.99 3.98
CA PRO A 341 -3.91 -12.14 3.02
C PRO A 341 -5.26 -11.63 3.54
N LEU A 342 -5.52 -10.33 3.35
CA LEU A 342 -6.86 -9.76 3.49
C LEU A 342 -7.51 -9.71 2.12
N LEU A 343 -8.62 -10.39 1.96
CA LEU A 343 -9.44 -10.42 0.74
C LEU A 343 -10.72 -9.60 0.93
N ALA A 344 -10.97 -8.68 0.01
CA ALA A 344 -12.23 -7.94 -0.15
C ALA A 344 -12.95 -8.41 -1.41
N ARG A 345 -14.24 -8.76 -1.27
CA ARG A 345 -15.13 -9.08 -2.41
C ARG A 345 -15.94 -7.84 -2.72
N LEU A 346 -15.81 -7.35 -3.93
CA LEU A 346 -16.41 -6.11 -4.40
C LEU A 346 -17.41 -6.39 -5.52
N ARG A 347 -18.50 -5.62 -5.56
CA ARG A 347 -19.35 -5.45 -6.74
C ARG A 347 -19.09 -4.08 -7.32
N LEU A 348 -18.71 -4.04 -8.58
CA LEU A 348 -18.39 -2.83 -9.33
C LEU A 348 -19.45 -2.58 -10.41
N SER A 349 -20.07 -1.37 -10.40
CA SER A 349 -21.21 -1.02 -11.27
C SER A 349 -20.88 0.10 -12.25
#